data_d60142dec307e196dbb1e9f5dbb5c780
#
_entry.id   d60142dec307e196dbb1e9f5dbb5c780
#
_cell.length_a   1.000
_cell.length_b   1.000
_cell.length_c   1.000
_cell.angle_alpha   90.00
_cell.angle_beta   90.00
_cell.angle_gamma   90.00
#
_symmetry.space_group_name_H-M   'P 1'
#
loop_
_entity.id
_entity.type
_entity.pdbx_description
1 polymer ?
#
loop_
_entity_poly.entity_id
_entity_poly.type
_entity_poly.pdbx_seq_one_letter_code
_entity_poly.pdbx_strand_id
1 'polypeptide(L)'
;DDDDDDDDDDDDDDDRAFRKGSYHTRAAATPTTSTPSGSGSGGGGTATVSRQVPSGAVTVPMAKVDDERWGLNLELVKKLANHAVSTKLSFSSESDYDSYALALSDGIDFNNRNTILELGAAYTYDTIDVFTAGTTDTKTTTDFMLGLSQLLDKKTRLQANLMLGLISGYMNDPYKVAELNGVLVAESRPDEKTKTTFYLALIRYIETLKASMEGSYRYYRDDVGTTGHTVSLAWYQELGNHFIIRPRVRFYEQTAADFYGVRFTGSPEFYSSDYRISDLETLAYGAKLIWRPGDRFSFDVGYDRYEQEGKDGLTNDAVYPTADVYTAGVRVWL
;
A
#
# COMPACT_ATOMS: atom_id res chain seq x y z
N ASP A 1 -10.90 65.82 27.63
CA ASP A 1 -12.13 65.05 27.56
C ASP A 1 -11.82 63.86 26.69
N ASP A 2 -11.35 62.86 27.33
CA ASP A 2 -12.01 61.60 27.72
C ASP A 2 -12.53 60.83 26.50
N ASP A 3 -11.95 59.68 26.21
CA ASP A 3 -12.52 58.45 26.60
C ASP A 3 -11.63 57.27 26.16
N ASP A 4 -11.46 56.41 27.13
CA ASP A 4 -10.91 55.07 27.07
C ASP A 4 -11.75 54.16 26.15
N ASP A 5 -11.09 53.31 25.37
CA ASP A 5 -11.67 52.07 24.92
C ASP A 5 -10.61 50.97 24.93
N ASP A 6 -10.71 50.16 25.97
CA ASP A 6 -10.10 48.84 26.09
C ASP A 6 -10.75 47.91 25.10
N ASP A 7 -10.02 47.40 24.13
CA ASP A 7 -10.46 46.27 23.29
C ASP A 7 -9.66 45.02 23.62
N ASP A 8 -10.36 44.11 24.28
CA ASP A 8 -10.00 42.73 24.54
C ASP A 8 -9.89 41.96 23.23
N ASP A 9 -8.68 41.72 22.76
CA ASP A 9 -8.38 40.80 21.66
C ASP A 9 -7.72 39.50 22.18
N ASP A 10 -8.49 38.67 22.90
CA ASP A 10 -8.05 37.37 23.39
C ASP A 10 -8.94 36.23 22.87
N ASP A 11 -9.04 36.04 21.54
CA ASP A 11 -9.77 34.86 21.02
C ASP A 11 -9.16 34.19 19.76
N ASP A 12 -7.94 34.49 19.36
CA ASP A 12 -7.37 34.01 18.10
C ASP A 12 -6.34 32.85 18.21
N ASP A 13 -6.03 32.33 19.39
CA ASP A 13 -4.99 31.30 19.55
C ASP A 13 -5.49 29.84 19.37
N ASP A 14 -6.79 29.58 19.41
CA ASP A 14 -7.33 28.22 19.26
C ASP A 14 -7.40 27.72 17.79
N ASP A 15 -7.47 28.63 16.83
CA ASP A 15 -7.48 28.28 15.40
C ASP A 15 -6.10 27.88 14.86
N ARG A 16 -5.01 28.28 15.52
CA ARG A 16 -3.64 27.93 15.11
C ARG A 16 -3.26 26.49 15.41
N ALA A 17 -3.81 25.89 16.46
CA ALA A 17 -3.49 24.50 16.82
C ALA A 17 -4.10 23.51 15.81
N PHE A 18 -5.29 23.76 15.29
CA PHE A 18 -5.92 22.93 14.29
C PHE A 18 -5.29 23.10 12.89
N ARG A 19 -4.86 24.33 12.55
CA ARG A 19 -4.11 24.60 11.31
C ARG A 19 -2.71 23.99 11.32
N LYS A 20 -2.06 23.87 12.48
CA LYS A 20 -0.77 23.19 12.64
C LYS A 20 -0.86 21.67 12.66
N GLY A 21 -2.02 21.10 13.04
CA GLY A 21 -2.31 19.67 13.04
C GLY A 21 -2.88 19.14 11.73
N SER A 22 -3.34 19.99 10.82
CA SER A 22 -3.67 19.58 9.49
C SER A 22 -2.38 19.21 8.77
N TYR A 23 -1.90 17.99 9.04
CA TYR A 23 -1.15 17.31 8.02
C TYR A 23 -1.95 17.45 6.74
N HIS A 24 -1.47 18.24 5.82
CA HIS A 24 -1.68 17.98 4.42
C HIS A 24 -0.98 16.65 4.10
N THR A 25 -1.39 15.55 4.74
CA THR A 25 -1.64 14.39 3.97
C THR A 25 -2.90 14.75 3.17
N ARG A 26 -2.80 15.64 2.22
CA ARG A 26 -3.24 15.30 0.92
C ARG A 26 -2.41 14.06 0.58
N ALA A 27 -2.77 12.95 1.18
CA ALA A 27 -2.79 11.76 0.41
C ALA A 27 -3.75 12.14 -0.70
N ALA A 28 -3.26 12.75 -1.77
CA ALA A 28 -3.74 12.33 -3.02
C ALA A 28 -3.83 10.84 -2.80
N ALA A 29 -5.05 10.30 -2.75
CA ALA A 29 -5.24 8.91 -3.03
C ALA A 29 -4.85 8.82 -4.49
N THR A 30 -3.56 8.98 -4.74
CA THR A 30 -2.96 8.49 -5.94
C THR A 30 -3.41 7.06 -5.89
N PRO A 31 -4.11 6.55 -6.90
CA PRO A 31 -4.21 5.13 -7.03
C PRO A 31 -2.77 4.68 -6.90
N THR A 32 -2.35 4.32 -5.68
CA THR A 32 -1.24 3.46 -5.58
C THR A 32 -1.74 2.26 -6.32
N THR A 33 -1.31 2.10 -7.54
CA THR A 33 -1.22 0.82 -8.16
C THR A 33 -0.41 0.01 -7.16
N SER A 34 -1.06 -0.38 -6.07
CA SER A 34 -0.64 -1.53 -5.34
C SER A 34 -1.01 -2.67 -6.26
N THR A 35 -0.25 -2.85 -7.33
CA THR A 35 -0.01 -4.19 -7.76
C THR A 35 0.31 -4.95 -6.50
N PRO A 36 -0.35 -6.02 -6.19
CA PRO A 36 0.19 -7.04 -5.33
C PRO A 36 1.31 -7.76 -6.11
N SER A 37 2.19 -7.04 -6.76
CA SER A 37 3.52 -7.51 -7.03
C SER A 37 4.21 -7.41 -5.68
N GLY A 38 4.04 -8.43 -4.89
CA GLY A 38 4.89 -8.69 -3.75
C GLY A 38 6.29 -9.06 -4.22
N SER A 39 6.94 -8.20 -4.97
CA SER A 39 8.37 -8.06 -4.92
C SER A 39 8.64 -7.22 -3.68
N GLY A 40 8.64 -7.85 -2.53
CA GLY A 40 9.33 -7.35 -1.38
C GLY A 40 10.79 -7.23 -1.79
N SER A 41 11.22 -6.02 -2.16
CA SER A 41 12.61 -5.65 -2.17
C SER A 41 13.07 -5.71 -0.71
N GLY A 42 13.37 -6.92 -0.27
CA GLY A 42 14.15 -7.16 0.93
C GLY A 42 15.55 -6.72 0.62
N GLY A 43 16.03 -5.70 1.32
CA GLY A 43 17.43 -5.31 1.32
C GLY A 43 18.35 -6.53 1.48
N GLY A 44 19.44 -6.56 0.72
CA GLY A 44 20.39 -7.64 0.63
C GLY A 44 20.81 -8.21 1.98
N GLY A 45 20.28 -9.37 2.27
CA GLY A 45 20.73 -10.25 3.33
C GLY A 45 21.05 -11.59 2.71
N THR A 46 22.34 -11.92 2.63
CA THR A 46 22.82 -13.23 2.22
C THR A 46 22.40 -14.27 3.24
N ALA A 47 21.20 -14.84 3.07
CA ALA A 47 20.79 -16.00 3.83
C ALA A 47 21.08 -17.26 3.01
N THR A 48 22.24 -17.85 3.26
CA THR A 48 22.53 -19.22 2.80
C THR A 48 21.80 -20.18 3.74
N VAL A 49 20.59 -20.56 3.42
CA VAL A 49 19.89 -21.63 4.13
C VAL A 49 20.24 -22.95 3.43
N SER A 50 21.26 -23.62 3.96
CA SER A 50 21.47 -25.04 3.63
C SER A 50 20.56 -25.89 4.54
N ARG A 51 19.42 -26.32 4.00
CA ARG A 51 18.52 -27.25 4.67
C ARG A 51 18.78 -28.65 4.12
N GLN A 52 19.12 -29.61 4.99
CA GLN A 52 19.11 -31.04 4.64
C GLN A 52 17.67 -31.46 4.34
N VAL A 53 17.42 -31.78 3.08
CA VAL A 53 16.13 -32.25 2.60
C VAL A 53 16.04 -33.78 2.81
N PRO A 54 14.93 -34.34 3.30
CA PRO A 54 14.75 -35.78 3.40
C PRO A 54 14.91 -36.47 2.05
N SER A 55 15.50 -37.65 2.06
CA SER A 55 15.78 -38.48 0.87
C SER A 55 14.53 -38.65 0.01
N GLY A 56 14.54 -38.07 -1.19
CA GLY A 56 13.41 -38.09 -2.14
C GLY A 56 12.85 -36.71 -2.54
N ALA A 57 13.32 -35.63 -1.95
CA ALA A 57 12.91 -34.29 -2.33
C ALA A 57 13.80 -33.73 -3.46
N VAL A 58 13.18 -33.17 -4.46
CA VAL A 58 13.87 -32.46 -5.55
C VAL A 58 14.47 -31.17 -4.97
N THR A 59 15.81 -31.04 -5.04
CA THR A 59 16.46 -29.78 -4.70
C THR A 59 16.23 -28.79 -5.82
N VAL A 60 15.33 -27.83 -5.63
CA VAL A 60 15.21 -26.70 -6.56
C VAL A 60 16.41 -25.79 -6.31
N PRO A 61 17.29 -25.56 -7.29
CA PRO A 61 18.38 -24.61 -7.13
C PRO A 61 17.78 -23.21 -6.94
N MET A 62 18.03 -22.59 -5.79
CA MET A 62 17.71 -21.19 -5.58
C MET A 62 18.76 -20.33 -6.29
N ALA A 63 18.36 -19.65 -7.35
CA ALA A 63 19.20 -18.63 -7.95
C ALA A 63 19.36 -17.47 -6.95
N LYS A 64 20.61 -16.98 -6.83
CA LYS A 64 20.87 -15.72 -6.12
C LYS A 64 20.35 -14.60 -7.03
N VAL A 65 19.25 -13.99 -6.66
CA VAL A 65 18.71 -12.83 -7.36
C VAL A 65 19.24 -11.59 -6.65
N ASP A 66 20.20 -10.90 -7.26
CA ASP A 66 20.54 -9.52 -6.91
C ASP A 66 19.75 -8.63 -7.86
N ASP A 67 18.84 -7.84 -7.34
CA ASP A 67 18.02 -6.94 -8.11
C ASP A 67 18.19 -5.50 -7.64
N GLU A 68 18.42 -4.58 -8.59
CA GLU A 68 18.50 -3.14 -8.36
C GLU A 68 17.31 -2.48 -9.04
N ARG A 69 16.58 -1.67 -8.28
CA ARG A 69 15.42 -0.94 -8.77
C ARG A 69 15.68 0.56 -8.82
N TRP A 70 15.44 1.13 -9.98
CA TRP A 70 15.43 2.57 -10.21
C TRP A 70 14.00 3.05 -10.42
N GLY A 71 13.61 4.14 -9.76
CA GLY A 71 12.27 4.68 -9.89
C GLY A 71 12.27 6.21 -9.90
N LEU A 72 11.45 6.78 -10.79
CA LEU A 72 11.19 8.20 -10.89
C LEU A 72 9.69 8.46 -10.83
N ASN A 73 9.28 9.40 -9.97
CA ASN A 73 7.90 9.87 -9.91
C ASN A 73 7.90 11.39 -10.05
N LEU A 74 7.10 11.89 -10.99
CA LEU A 74 6.87 13.31 -11.20
C LEU A 74 5.38 13.60 -11.06
N GLU A 75 5.01 14.51 -10.18
CA GLU A 75 3.62 14.91 -9.98
C GLU A 75 3.48 16.43 -10.15
N LEU A 76 2.50 16.84 -10.96
CA LEU A 76 2.11 18.21 -11.16
C LEU A 76 0.68 18.41 -10.67
N VAL A 77 0.48 19.31 -9.70
CA VAL A 77 -0.85 19.65 -9.16
C VAL A 77 -1.19 21.09 -9.53
N LYS A 78 -2.31 21.28 -10.23
CA LYS A 78 -2.85 22.59 -10.57
C LYS A 78 -4.17 22.83 -9.83
N LYS A 79 -4.23 23.92 -9.05
CA LYS A 79 -5.45 24.35 -8.38
C LYS A 79 -6.22 25.33 -9.25
N LEU A 80 -7.52 25.05 -9.49
CA LEU A 80 -8.43 25.81 -10.32
C LEU A 80 -9.75 26.01 -9.55
N ALA A 81 -9.97 27.16 -8.95
CA ALA A 81 -11.15 27.44 -8.13
C ALA A 81 -11.39 26.32 -7.07
N ASN A 82 -12.42 25.50 -7.25
CA ASN A 82 -12.76 24.36 -6.40
C ASN A 82 -12.20 23.02 -6.90
N HIS A 83 -11.37 23.01 -7.93
CA HIS A 83 -10.70 21.82 -8.48
C HIS A 83 -9.23 21.77 -8.11
N ALA A 84 -8.72 20.57 -7.92
CA ALA A 84 -7.29 20.31 -7.77
C ALA A 84 -6.92 19.16 -8.70
N VAL A 85 -6.58 19.50 -9.94
CA VAL A 85 -6.19 18.54 -10.96
C VAL A 85 -4.73 18.11 -10.72
N SER A 86 -4.48 16.82 -10.63
CA SER A 86 -3.14 16.22 -10.54
C SER A 86 -2.86 15.36 -11.77
N THR A 87 -1.64 15.48 -12.26
CA THR A 87 -1.07 14.58 -13.29
C THR A 87 0.21 13.98 -12.72
N LYS A 88 0.31 12.66 -12.70
CA LYS A 88 1.48 11.94 -12.22
C LYS A 88 2.04 11.03 -13.31
N LEU A 89 3.35 11.13 -13.52
CA LEU A 89 4.15 10.23 -14.32
C LEU A 89 5.03 9.40 -13.40
N SER A 90 5.07 8.10 -13.63
CA SER A 90 5.91 7.18 -12.86
C SER A 90 6.67 6.29 -13.83
N PHE A 91 7.93 6.06 -13.51
CA PHE A 91 8.80 5.12 -14.18
C PHE A 91 9.50 4.26 -13.15
N SER A 92 9.63 2.97 -13.40
CA SER A 92 10.40 2.03 -12.59
C SER A 92 11.09 1.04 -13.52
N SER A 93 12.34 0.73 -13.24
CA SER A 93 13.14 -0.23 -13.98
C SER A 93 13.87 -1.15 -13.02
N GLU A 94 13.77 -2.42 -13.26
CA GLU A 94 14.47 -3.52 -12.60
C GLU A 94 15.24 -4.32 -13.67
N SER A 95 15.99 -5.35 -13.29
CA SER A 95 16.79 -6.14 -14.24
C SER A 95 15.95 -6.87 -15.29
N ASP A 96 14.68 -7.21 -14.96
CA ASP A 96 13.77 -8.00 -15.78
C ASP A 96 12.35 -7.40 -15.88
N TYR A 97 12.16 -6.16 -15.39
CA TYR A 97 10.85 -5.52 -15.31
C TYR A 97 10.93 -4.01 -15.45
N ASP A 98 10.33 -3.47 -16.49
CA ASP A 98 10.14 -2.03 -16.68
C ASP A 98 8.66 -1.65 -16.55
N SER A 99 8.38 -0.55 -15.88
CA SER A 99 7.02 -0.05 -15.66
C SER A 99 6.91 1.43 -15.96
N TYR A 100 5.90 1.80 -16.74
CA TYR A 100 5.55 3.17 -17.09
C TYR A 100 4.10 3.43 -16.70
N ALA A 101 3.85 4.49 -15.93
CA ALA A 101 2.49 4.82 -15.54
C ALA A 101 2.18 6.31 -15.71
N LEU A 102 0.94 6.58 -16.15
CA LEU A 102 0.32 7.89 -16.18
C LEU A 102 -0.93 7.84 -15.30
N ALA A 103 -1.04 8.77 -14.35
CA ALA A 103 -2.26 8.94 -13.58
C ALA A 103 -2.77 10.38 -13.65
N LEU A 104 -4.08 10.52 -13.75
CA LEU A 104 -4.82 11.77 -13.73
C LEU A 104 -5.83 11.71 -12.59
N SER A 105 -5.94 12.77 -11.80
CA SER A 105 -6.99 12.88 -10.80
C SER A 105 -7.48 14.31 -10.65
N ASP A 106 -8.73 14.45 -10.22
CA ASP A 106 -9.35 15.72 -9.88
C ASP A 106 -10.03 15.63 -8.51
N GLY A 107 -9.59 16.46 -7.58
CA GLY A 107 -10.23 16.65 -6.28
C GLY A 107 -11.14 17.87 -6.34
N ILE A 108 -12.45 17.66 -6.22
CA ILE A 108 -13.47 18.70 -6.33
C ILE A 108 -13.95 19.08 -4.94
N ASP A 109 -13.71 20.32 -4.55
CA ASP A 109 -14.09 20.88 -3.25
C ASP A 109 -15.56 21.33 -3.26
N PHE A 110 -16.37 20.82 -2.34
CA PHE A 110 -17.75 21.22 -2.09
C PHE A 110 -17.91 21.71 -0.64
N ASN A 111 -19.02 22.40 -0.38
CA ASN A 111 -19.45 22.77 0.96
C ASN A 111 -18.33 23.44 1.77
N ASN A 112 -17.73 24.50 1.22
CA ASN A 112 -16.59 25.23 1.80
C ASN A 112 -15.41 24.29 2.17
N ARG A 113 -15.10 23.32 1.32
CA ARG A 113 -14.06 22.31 1.51
C ARG A 113 -14.32 21.29 2.64
N ASN A 114 -15.54 21.23 3.17
CA ASN A 114 -15.92 20.19 4.12
C ASN A 114 -16.15 18.84 3.43
N THR A 115 -16.42 18.87 2.11
CA THR A 115 -16.61 17.69 1.28
C THR A 115 -15.67 17.76 0.08
N ILE A 116 -14.90 16.70 -0.16
CA ILE A 116 -14.04 16.57 -1.35
C ILE A 116 -14.43 15.30 -2.06
N LEU A 117 -14.80 15.44 -3.34
CA LEU A 117 -14.99 14.32 -4.26
C LEU A 117 -13.71 14.14 -5.06
N GLU A 118 -13.16 12.94 -5.09
CA GLU A 118 -11.96 12.62 -5.85
C GLU A 118 -12.30 11.65 -6.99
N LEU A 119 -11.93 12.02 -8.21
CA LEU A 119 -12.03 11.19 -9.40
C LEU A 119 -10.63 10.93 -9.91
N GLY A 120 -10.32 9.69 -10.26
CA GLY A 120 -9.01 9.33 -10.75
C GLY A 120 -9.05 8.24 -11.81
N ALA A 121 -8.10 8.30 -12.73
CA ALA A 121 -7.81 7.23 -13.68
C ALA A 121 -6.29 7.09 -13.82
N ALA A 122 -5.82 5.85 -13.96
CA ALA A 122 -4.41 5.57 -14.20
C ALA A 122 -4.29 4.46 -15.26
N TYR A 123 -3.22 4.56 -16.04
CA TYR A 123 -2.82 3.54 -16.99
C TYR A 123 -1.36 3.19 -16.74
N THR A 124 -1.09 1.90 -16.60
CA THR A 124 0.26 1.36 -16.44
C THR A 124 0.55 0.38 -17.57
N TYR A 125 1.73 0.50 -18.14
CA TYR A 125 2.28 -0.41 -19.13
C TYR A 125 3.58 -0.99 -18.60
N ASP A 126 3.63 -2.32 -18.49
CA ASP A 126 4.74 -3.08 -17.97
C ASP A 126 5.35 -3.94 -19.07
N THR A 127 6.68 -4.04 -19.13
CA THR A 127 7.43 -5.01 -19.91
C THR A 127 8.15 -5.96 -18.97
N ILE A 128 8.10 -7.26 -19.26
CA ILE A 128 8.56 -8.33 -18.38
C ILE A 128 9.45 -9.27 -19.19
N ASP A 129 10.72 -9.40 -18.79
CA ASP A 129 11.63 -10.34 -19.42
C ASP A 129 11.41 -11.75 -18.85
N VAL A 130 10.83 -12.62 -19.65
CA VAL A 130 10.59 -14.03 -19.30
C VAL A 130 11.85 -14.84 -19.61
N PHE A 131 12.83 -14.78 -18.72
CA PHE A 131 14.15 -15.36 -18.93
C PHE A 131 14.11 -16.89 -19.18
N THR A 132 13.11 -17.59 -18.62
CA THR A 132 12.90 -19.04 -18.83
C THR A 132 12.49 -19.37 -20.27
N ALA A 133 11.82 -18.44 -20.97
CA ALA A 133 11.40 -18.56 -22.35
C ALA A 133 12.33 -17.81 -23.32
N GLY A 134 13.17 -16.89 -22.82
CA GLY A 134 14.00 -16.00 -23.64
C GLY A 134 13.18 -15.00 -24.46
N THR A 135 12.00 -14.60 -23.94
CA THR A 135 11.05 -13.68 -24.59
C THR A 135 10.73 -12.52 -23.65
N THR A 136 10.27 -11.42 -24.22
CA THR A 136 9.72 -10.29 -23.47
C THR A 136 8.21 -10.29 -23.67
N ASP A 137 7.49 -10.18 -22.57
CA ASP A 137 6.04 -10.09 -22.52
C ASP A 137 5.58 -8.76 -21.95
N THR A 138 4.28 -8.44 -22.07
CA THR A 138 3.73 -7.17 -21.62
C THR A 138 2.50 -7.37 -20.76
N LYS A 139 2.26 -6.40 -19.89
CA LYS A 139 1.06 -6.31 -19.06
C LYS A 139 0.57 -4.88 -19.02
N THR A 140 -0.73 -4.70 -19.11
CA THR A 140 -1.38 -3.40 -18.96
C THR A 140 -2.31 -3.41 -17.77
N THR A 141 -2.38 -2.27 -17.07
CA THR A 141 -3.32 -2.07 -15.97
C THR A 141 -4.02 -0.73 -16.17
N THR A 142 -5.35 -0.74 -16.15
CA THR A 142 -6.17 0.47 -16.14
C THR A 142 -6.92 0.53 -14.81
N ASP A 143 -6.67 1.56 -14.03
CA ASP A 143 -7.32 1.77 -12.74
C ASP A 143 -8.25 2.98 -12.78
N PHE A 144 -9.43 2.88 -12.18
CA PHE A 144 -10.37 3.97 -11.94
C PHE A 144 -10.59 4.12 -10.44
N MET A 145 -10.73 5.35 -9.98
CA MET A 145 -10.97 5.67 -8.58
C MET A 145 -12.09 6.69 -8.42
N LEU A 146 -12.96 6.41 -7.45
CA LEU A 146 -13.94 7.34 -6.90
C LEU A 146 -13.68 7.48 -5.40
N GLY A 147 -13.39 8.68 -4.94
CA GLY A 147 -13.10 9.00 -3.54
C GLY A 147 -14.04 10.04 -2.98
N LEU A 148 -14.33 9.94 -1.69
CA LEU A 148 -15.07 10.93 -0.92
C LEU A 148 -14.35 11.17 0.40
N SER A 149 -13.98 12.43 0.67
CA SER A 149 -13.54 12.89 1.98
C SER A 149 -14.56 13.85 2.55
N GLN A 150 -15.07 13.59 3.77
CA GLN A 150 -16.07 14.40 4.44
C GLN A 150 -15.61 14.78 5.84
N LEU A 151 -15.57 16.06 6.15
CA LEU A 151 -15.50 16.55 7.52
C LEU A 151 -16.87 16.41 8.14
N LEU A 152 -17.01 15.52 9.13
CA LEU A 152 -18.27 15.33 9.87
C LEU A 152 -18.45 16.41 10.93
N ASP A 153 -17.34 16.81 11.54
CA ASP A 153 -17.22 17.94 12.46
C ASP A 153 -15.75 18.46 12.42
N LYS A 154 -15.42 19.48 13.23
CA LYS A 154 -14.07 20.09 13.28
C LYS A 154 -12.96 19.10 13.65
N LYS A 155 -13.30 17.95 14.21
CA LYS A 155 -12.35 16.96 14.76
C LYS A 155 -12.46 15.59 14.13
N THR A 156 -13.45 15.38 13.24
CA THR A 156 -13.75 14.06 12.66
C THR A 156 -13.80 14.13 11.15
N ARG A 157 -12.98 13.32 10.49
CA ARG A 157 -12.96 13.15 9.03
C ARG A 157 -13.28 11.71 8.67
N LEU A 158 -14.20 11.54 7.75
CA LEU A 158 -14.51 10.26 7.09
C LEU A 158 -13.89 10.28 5.68
N GLN A 159 -13.32 9.18 5.26
CA GLN A 159 -12.84 8.97 3.90
C GLN A 159 -13.34 7.63 3.38
N ALA A 160 -13.87 7.61 2.16
CA ALA A 160 -14.30 6.40 1.47
C ALA A 160 -13.77 6.42 0.05
N ASN A 161 -13.21 5.30 -0.43
CA ASN A 161 -12.72 5.16 -1.80
C ASN A 161 -13.21 3.85 -2.39
N LEU A 162 -13.60 3.90 -3.66
CA LEU A 162 -13.89 2.74 -4.50
C LEU A 162 -12.91 2.74 -5.67
N MET A 163 -12.27 1.61 -5.92
CA MET A 163 -11.32 1.44 -7.03
C MET A 163 -11.72 0.22 -7.85
N LEU A 164 -11.61 0.35 -9.16
CA LEU A 164 -11.76 -0.70 -10.15
C LEU A 164 -10.46 -0.77 -10.97
N GLY A 165 -9.86 -1.95 -11.05
CA GLY A 165 -8.66 -2.18 -11.85
C GLY A 165 -8.89 -3.29 -12.87
N LEU A 166 -8.54 -3.01 -14.11
CA LEU A 166 -8.59 -3.92 -15.24
C LEU A 166 -7.15 -4.25 -15.64
N ILE A 167 -6.78 -5.51 -15.60
CA ILE A 167 -5.43 -5.99 -15.88
C ILE A 167 -5.52 -6.94 -17.07
N SER A 168 -4.61 -6.79 -18.05
CA SER A 168 -4.51 -7.68 -19.20
C SER A 168 -3.05 -7.89 -19.58
N GLY A 169 -2.70 -9.11 -19.99
CA GLY A 169 -1.38 -9.52 -20.42
C GLY A 169 -0.71 -10.51 -19.48
N TYR A 170 0.61 -10.54 -19.47
CA TYR A 170 1.40 -11.54 -18.76
C TYR A 170 1.32 -11.37 -17.24
N MET A 171 0.74 -12.36 -16.54
CA MET A 171 0.58 -12.34 -15.07
C MET A 171 1.31 -13.47 -14.35
N ASN A 172 1.98 -14.37 -15.08
CA ASN A 172 2.84 -15.38 -14.47
C ASN A 172 4.07 -14.73 -13.81
N ASP A 173 4.57 -15.36 -12.76
CA ASP A 173 5.87 -15.03 -12.19
C ASP A 173 6.93 -15.93 -12.83
N PRO A 174 7.92 -15.37 -13.57
CA PRO A 174 8.95 -16.16 -14.26
C PRO A 174 9.78 -17.05 -13.33
N TYR A 175 9.77 -16.76 -12.03
CA TYR A 175 10.53 -17.47 -11.00
C TYR A 175 9.71 -18.55 -10.27
N LYS A 176 8.42 -18.71 -10.60
CA LYS A 176 7.54 -19.65 -9.93
C LYS A 176 7.28 -20.90 -10.76
N VAL A 177 7.32 -22.03 -10.06
CA VAL A 177 7.02 -23.34 -10.62
C VAL A 177 5.94 -24.03 -9.78
N ALA A 178 5.16 -24.88 -10.43
CA ALA A 178 4.16 -25.71 -9.79
C ALA A 178 4.42 -27.19 -10.13
N GLU A 179 4.05 -28.09 -9.24
CA GLU A 179 4.09 -29.55 -9.49
C GLU A 179 2.82 -29.99 -10.21
N LEU A 180 2.94 -30.33 -11.49
CA LEU A 180 1.84 -30.84 -12.32
C LEU A 180 2.17 -32.28 -12.75
N ASN A 181 1.31 -33.25 -12.36
CA ASN A 181 1.50 -34.67 -12.65
C ASN A 181 2.86 -35.23 -12.20
N GLY A 182 3.41 -34.72 -11.09
CA GLY A 182 4.71 -35.12 -10.56
C GLY A 182 5.93 -34.48 -11.25
N VAL A 183 5.73 -33.50 -12.13
CA VAL A 183 6.79 -32.76 -12.82
C VAL A 183 6.70 -31.27 -12.45
N LEU A 184 7.84 -30.64 -12.23
CA LEU A 184 7.89 -29.19 -12.03
C LEU A 184 7.80 -28.47 -13.38
N VAL A 185 6.83 -27.61 -13.51
CA VAL A 185 6.56 -26.79 -14.71
C VAL A 185 6.40 -25.33 -14.32
N ALA A 186 6.55 -24.40 -15.26
CA ALA A 186 6.19 -23.00 -15.04
C ALA A 186 4.69 -22.90 -14.70
N GLU A 187 4.34 -21.94 -13.85
CA GLU A 187 2.94 -21.68 -13.53
C GLU A 187 2.16 -21.17 -14.74
N SER A 188 0.85 -21.29 -14.69
CA SER A 188 -0.10 -20.75 -15.67
C SER A 188 -1.18 -19.97 -14.96
N ARG A 189 -1.23 -18.67 -15.17
CA ARG A 189 -2.25 -17.75 -14.62
C ARG A 189 -3.12 -17.20 -15.73
N PRO A 190 -4.37 -16.80 -15.43
CA PRO A 190 -5.19 -16.04 -16.36
C PRO A 190 -4.44 -14.79 -16.84
N ASP A 191 -4.63 -14.43 -18.10
CA ASP A 191 -4.07 -13.22 -18.73
C ASP A 191 -4.99 -11.99 -18.62
N GLU A 192 -6.17 -12.14 -18.03
CA GLU A 192 -7.09 -11.06 -17.68
C GLU A 192 -7.48 -11.17 -16.20
N LYS A 193 -7.57 -10.02 -15.53
CA LYS A 193 -8.04 -9.93 -14.15
C LYS A 193 -8.72 -8.60 -13.88
N THR A 194 -9.91 -8.66 -13.30
CA THR A 194 -10.63 -7.50 -12.77
C THR A 194 -10.56 -7.49 -11.24
N LYS A 195 -10.12 -6.38 -10.67
CA LYS A 195 -10.06 -6.19 -9.22
C LYS A 195 -10.92 -5.02 -8.78
N THR A 196 -11.57 -5.17 -7.63
CA THR A 196 -12.34 -4.11 -6.97
C THR A 196 -11.82 -3.93 -5.55
N THR A 197 -11.63 -2.68 -5.13
CA THR A 197 -11.22 -2.36 -3.77
C THR A 197 -12.14 -1.29 -3.19
N PHE A 198 -12.67 -1.53 -2.00
CA PHE A 198 -13.37 -0.55 -1.19
C PHE A 198 -12.51 -0.21 0.03
N TYR A 199 -12.36 1.07 0.32
CA TYR A 199 -11.62 1.57 1.48
C TYR A 199 -12.47 2.55 2.27
N LEU A 200 -12.48 2.43 3.60
CA LEU A 200 -13.13 3.34 4.53
C LEU A 200 -12.15 3.68 5.65
N ALA A 201 -12.05 4.96 6.00
CA ALA A 201 -11.25 5.41 7.13
C ALA A 201 -11.99 6.49 7.93
N LEU A 202 -11.84 6.43 9.25
CA LEU A 202 -12.31 7.43 10.19
C LEU A 202 -11.10 7.96 10.97
N ILE A 203 -10.93 9.29 10.93
CA ILE A 203 -9.89 9.98 11.69
C ILE A 203 -10.59 10.91 12.67
N ARG A 204 -10.25 10.81 13.96
CA ARG A 204 -10.83 11.63 15.01
C ARG A 204 -9.78 12.19 15.96
N TYR A 205 -9.79 13.48 16.15
CA TYR A 205 -9.02 14.17 17.19
C TYR A 205 -9.79 14.19 18.50
N ILE A 206 -9.12 13.82 19.61
CA ILE A 206 -9.66 13.75 20.96
C ILE A 206 -8.93 14.78 21.81
N GLU A 207 -9.54 15.95 21.96
CA GLU A 207 -8.93 17.13 22.62
C GLU A 207 -8.47 16.84 24.05
N THR A 208 -9.32 16.20 24.84
CA THR A 208 -9.02 15.90 26.25
C THR A 208 -7.78 15.05 26.44
N LEU A 209 -7.43 14.24 25.43
CA LEU A 209 -6.26 13.38 25.43
C LEU A 209 -5.09 13.96 24.63
N LYS A 210 -5.31 15.08 23.90
CA LYS A 210 -4.37 15.60 22.91
C LYS A 210 -3.87 14.48 21.98
N ALA A 211 -4.83 13.72 21.43
CA ALA A 211 -4.54 12.54 20.66
C ALA A 211 -5.44 12.45 19.41
N SER A 212 -4.96 11.79 18.37
CA SER A 212 -5.75 11.46 17.19
C SER A 212 -5.79 9.95 16.99
N MET A 213 -6.96 9.43 16.68
CA MET A 213 -7.18 8.03 16.30
C MET A 213 -7.50 7.95 14.83
N GLU A 214 -6.88 6.99 14.13
CA GLU A 214 -7.19 6.64 12.75
C GLU A 214 -7.54 5.15 12.71
N GLY A 215 -8.77 4.84 12.32
CA GLY A 215 -9.24 3.48 12.06
C GLY A 215 -9.57 3.34 10.58
N SER A 216 -9.16 2.24 9.95
CA SER A 216 -9.48 1.99 8.55
C SER A 216 -9.80 0.52 8.28
N TYR A 217 -10.63 0.32 7.26
CA TYR A 217 -11.00 -0.97 6.72
C TYR A 217 -10.85 -0.94 5.21
N ARG A 218 -10.27 -2.01 4.63
CA ARG A 218 -10.20 -2.23 3.18
C ARG A 218 -10.76 -3.61 2.85
N TYR A 219 -11.64 -3.64 1.88
CA TYR A 219 -12.14 -4.83 1.22
C TYR A 219 -11.54 -4.92 -0.17
N TYR A 220 -11.04 -6.09 -0.54
CA TYR A 220 -10.53 -6.42 -1.88
C TYR A 220 -11.26 -7.64 -2.42
N ARG A 221 -11.56 -7.63 -3.70
CA ARG A 221 -12.04 -8.79 -4.44
C ARG A 221 -11.56 -8.73 -5.87
N ASP A 222 -11.19 -9.88 -6.42
CA ASP A 222 -10.95 -10.06 -7.84
C ASP A 222 -11.83 -11.16 -8.44
N ASP A 223 -11.79 -11.32 -9.77
CA ASP A 223 -12.57 -12.31 -10.52
C ASP A 223 -11.87 -13.67 -10.61
N VAL A 224 -10.69 -13.81 -10.04
CA VAL A 224 -9.94 -15.08 -9.90
C VAL A 224 -10.07 -15.69 -8.50
N GLY A 225 -11.09 -15.29 -7.72
CA GLY A 225 -11.50 -15.93 -6.47
C GLY A 225 -10.90 -15.33 -5.21
N THR A 226 -9.94 -14.39 -5.32
CA THR A 226 -9.32 -13.80 -4.13
C THR A 226 -10.23 -12.75 -3.52
N THR A 227 -10.49 -12.88 -2.22
CA THR A 227 -11.15 -11.88 -1.39
C THR A 227 -10.23 -11.53 -0.23
N GLY A 228 -10.03 -10.24 0.04
CA GLY A 228 -9.12 -9.80 1.11
C GLY A 228 -9.75 -8.75 2.03
N HIS A 229 -9.42 -8.83 3.30
CA HIS A 229 -9.86 -7.90 4.35
C HIS A 229 -8.64 -7.31 5.05
N THR A 230 -8.61 -5.99 5.18
CA THR A 230 -7.57 -5.30 5.97
C THR A 230 -8.22 -4.40 7.00
N VAL A 231 -7.83 -4.54 8.26
CA VAL A 231 -8.18 -3.62 9.35
C VAL A 231 -6.91 -2.96 9.84
N SER A 232 -6.93 -1.64 10.02
CA SER A 232 -5.79 -0.92 10.58
C SER A 232 -6.26 0.07 11.64
N LEU A 233 -5.45 0.22 12.69
CA LEU A 233 -5.63 1.20 13.74
C LEU A 233 -4.30 1.88 14.03
N ALA A 234 -4.31 3.21 14.08
CA ALA A 234 -3.19 4.02 14.52
C ALA A 234 -3.66 5.04 15.55
N TRP A 235 -2.82 5.24 16.56
CA TRP A 235 -3.04 6.23 17.62
C TRP A 235 -1.88 7.22 17.60
N TYR A 236 -2.18 8.50 17.57
CA TYR A 236 -1.19 9.58 17.59
C TYR A 236 -1.33 10.28 18.93
N GLN A 237 -0.37 10.12 19.83
CA GLN A 237 -0.35 10.78 21.13
C GLN A 237 0.65 11.90 21.14
N GLU A 238 0.20 13.12 21.38
CA GLU A 238 1.09 14.25 21.66
C GLU A 238 1.69 14.10 23.06
N LEU A 239 3.02 14.22 23.14
CA LEU A 239 3.80 14.18 24.37
C LEU A 239 4.53 15.53 24.54
N GLY A 240 3.90 16.44 25.29
CA GLY A 240 4.32 17.83 25.37
C GLY A 240 4.19 18.53 24.00
N ASN A 241 5.05 19.50 23.74
CA ASN A 241 4.95 20.37 22.54
C ASN A 241 5.80 19.88 21.36
N HIS A 242 6.66 18.89 21.57
CA HIS A 242 7.69 18.54 20.58
C HIS A 242 7.68 17.08 20.13
N PHE A 243 6.97 16.20 20.83
CA PHE A 243 7.00 14.77 20.52
C PHE A 243 5.61 14.25 20.24
N ILE A 244 5.53 13.32 19.26
CA ILE A 244 4.34 12.53 19.01
C ILE A 244 4.78 11.06 18.93
N ILE A 245 4.13 10.19 19.70
CA ILE A 245 4.25 8.75 19.54
C ILE A 245 3.06 8.20 18.77
N ARG A 246 3.33 7.33 17.79
CA ARG A 246 2.32 6.73 16.93
C ARG A 246 2.43 5.20 16.95
N PRO A 247 1.86 4.47 17.94
CA PRO A 247 1.63 3.05 17.81
C PRO A 247 0.62 2.76 16.69
N ARG A 248 0.82 1.61 16.01
CA ARG A 248 -0.09 1.13 14.97
C ARG A 248 -0.16 -0.38 14.94
N VAL A 249 -1.29 -0.90 14.49
CA VAL A 249 -1.51 -2.31 14.19
C VAL A 249 -2.28 -2.42 12.88
N ARG A 250 -1.95 -3.42 12.09
CA ARG A 250 -2.64 -3.78 10.86
C ARG A 250 -2.78 -5.29 10.80
N PHE A 251 -3.99 -5.74 10.59
CA PHE A 251 -4.33 -7.11 10.29
C PHE A 251 -4.82 -7.20 8.84
N TYR A 252 -4.39 -8.24 8.13
CA TYR A 252 -4.83 -8.58 6.79
C TYR A 252 -5.08 -10.06 6.68
N GLU A 253 -6.15 -10.46 6.00
CA GLU A 253 -6.41 -11.83 5.59
C GLU A 253 -6.92 -11.86 4.16
N GLN A 254 -6.66 -12.97 3.45
CA GLN A 254 -7.20 -13.22 2.13
C GLN A 254 -7.56 -14.69 1.95
N THR A 255 -8.50 -14.95 1.03
CA THR A 255 -8.75 -16.28 0.49
C THR A 255 -7.76 -16.61 -0.62
N ALA A 256 -7.53 -17.89 -0.89
CA ALA A 256 -6.72 -18.32 -2.02
C ALA A 256 -7.39 -17.98 -3.37
N ALA A 257 -6.56 -17.80 -4.41
CA ALA A 257 -7.07 -17.76 -5.77
C ALA A 257 -7.61 -19.15 -6.22
N ASP A 258 -8.58 -19.16 -7.13
CA ASP A 258 -9.24 -20.40 -7.58
C ASP A 258 -8.27 -21.41 -8.22
N PHE A 259 -7.16 -20.92 -8.79
CA PHE A 259 -6.12 -21.72 -9.42
C PHE A 259 -4.90 -21.97 -8.52
N TYR A 260 -4.98 -21.62 -7.24
CA TYR A 260 -3.92 -21.90 -6.28
C TYR A 260 -3.96 -23.35 -5.80
N GLY A 261 -2.76 -23.94 -5.65
CA GLY A 261 -2.58 -25.27 -5.05
C GLY A 261 -1.12 -25.65 -4.95
N VAL A 262 -0.81 -26.66 -4.13
CA VAL A 262 0.57 -27.14 -3.94
C VAL A 262 0.95 -28.18 -4.99
N ARG A 263 -0.04 -29.01 -5.44
CA ARG A 263 0.13 -30.07 -6.43
C ARG A 263 -1.08 -30.15 -7.33
N PHE A 264 -0.83 -30.40 -8.61
CA PHE A 264 -1.88 -30.47 -9.62
C PHE A 264 -1.83 -31.80 -10.36
N THR A 265 -3.00 -32.29 -10.77
CA THR A 265 -3.17 -33.51 -11.57
C THR A 265 -4.09 -33.24 -12.75
N GLY A 266 -3.93 -34.03 -13.82
CA GLY A 266 -4.73 -33.84 -15.03
C GLY A 266 -4.17 -32.71 -15.92
N SER A 267 -5.07 -31.90 -16.46
CA SER A 267 -4.73 -30.81 -17.39
C SER A 267 -5.52 -29.55 -17.02
N PRO A 268 -5.29 -28.95 -15.84
CA PRO A 268 -5.90 -27.68 -15.49
C PRO A 268 -5.41 -26.60 -16.44
N GLU A 269 -6.28 -25.66 -16.79
CA GLU A 269 -5.93 -24.50 -17.63
C GLU A 269 -5.02 -23.53 -16.87
N PHE A 270 -5.35 -23.25 -15.60
CA PHE A 270 -4.59 -22.38 -14.73
C PHE A 270 -4.16 -23.09 -13.47
N TYR A 271 -2.94 -22.82 -13.02
CA TYR A 271 -2.36 -23.40 -11.81
C TYR A 271 -1.15 -22.58 -11.32
N SER A 272 -1.04 -22.41 -10.01
CA SER A 272 0.10 -21.76 -9.38
C SER A 272 0.29 -22.24 -7.95
N SER A 273 1.55 -22.46 -7.55
CA SER A 273 1.93 -22.75 -6.16
C SER A 273 2.56 -21.53 -5.47
N ASP A 274 2.28 -20.34 -5.97
CA ASP A 274 2.78 -19.10 -5.36
C ASP A 274 2.04 -18.82 -4.05
N TYR A 275 2.75 -18.88 -2.91
CA TYR A 275 2.18 -18.64 -1.59
C TYR A 275 1.51 -17.25 -1.44
N ARG A 276 1.88 -16.26 -2.28
CA ARG A 276 1.31 -14.91 -2.25
C ARG A 276 -0.17 -14.86 -2.63
N ILE A 277 -0.65 -15.90 -3.35
CA ILE A 277 -2.07 -16.05 -3.72
C ILE A 277 -2.76 -17.19 -2.97
N SER A 278 -2.15 -17.73 -1.90
CA SER A 278 -2.74 -18.70 -0.99
C SER A 278 -3.75 -18.06 -0.04
N ASP A 279 -4.44 -18.89 0.72
CA ASP A 279 -5.17 -18.46 1.91
C ASP A 279 -4.16 -18.13 3.02
N LEU A 280 -4.07 -16.85 3.37
CA LEU A 280 -3.07 -16.36 4.30
C LEU A 280 -3.60 -15.21 5.16
N GLU A 281 -2.90 -14.98 6.27
CA GLU A 281 -3.08 -13.80 7.10
C GLU A 281 -1.77 -13.09 7.40
N THR A 282 -1.86 -11.82 7.77
CA THR A 282 -0.71 -10.98 8.08
C THR A 282 -1.02 -10.10 9.27
N LEU A 283 -0.12 -10.07 10.24
CA LEU A 283 -0.13 -9.12 11.34
C LEU A 283 1.09 -8.20 11.24
N ALA A 284 0.84 -6.88 11.20
CA ALA A 284 1.91 -5.89 11.30
C ALA A 284 1.62 -4.95 12.47
N TYR A 285 2.61 -4.74 13.33
CA TYR A 285 2.49 -3.83 14.47
C TYR A 285 3.81 -3.11 14.74
N GLY A 286 3.70 -1.91 15.28
CA GLY A 286 4.88 -1.11 15.53
C GLY A 286 4.57 0.26 16.10
N ALA A 287 5.60 1.09 16.19
CA ALA A 287 5.47 2.46 16.65
C ALA A 287 6.43 3.40 15.92
N LYS A 288 6.01 4.65 15.79
CA LYS A 288 6.84 5.75 15.26
C LYS A 288 6.93 6.85 16.31
N LEU A 289 8.14 7.34 16.55
CA LEU A 289 8.39 8.55 17.34
C LEU A 289 8.69 9.70 16.39
N ILE A 290 7.99 10.81 16.56
CA ILE A 290 8.15 12.03 15.77
C ILE A 290 8.61 13.11 16.72
N TRP A 291 9.72 13.79 16.38
CA TRP A 291 10.26 14.93 17.11
C TRP A 291 10.17 16.19 16.26
N ARG A 292 9.56 17.25 16.80
CA ARG A 292 9.41 18.56 16.19
C ARG A 292 10.08 19.61 17.06
N PRO A 293 11.36 19.90 16.85
CA PRO A 293 12.08 20.93 17.63
C PRO A 293 11.55 22.34 17.38
N GLY A 294 10.76 22.55 16.34
CA GLY A 294 10.17 23.82 15.95
C GLY A 294 9.31 23.67 14.70
N ASP A 295 8.93 24.80 14.09
CA ASP A 295 7.98 24.83 12.97
C ASP A 295 8.59 24.38 11.63
N ARG A 296 9.93 24.40 11.50
CA ARG A 296 10.62 24.14 10.24
C ARG A 296 11.10 22.71 10.05
N PHE A 297 11.24 21.95 11.13
CA PHE A 297 11.83 20.60 11.06
C PHE A 297 10.99 19.58 11.78
N SER A 298 10.91 18.39 11.21
CA SER A 298 10.41 17.20 11.87
C SER A 298 11.33 16.03 11.56
N PHE A 299 11.66 15.26 12.57
CA PHE A 299 12.44 14.04 12.50
C PHE A 299 11.55 12.89 12.97
N ASP A 300 11.60 11.77 12.29
CA ASP A 300 10.87 10.59 12.74
C ASP A 300 11.74 9.34 12.63
N VAL A 301 11.53 8.44 13.58
CA VAL A 301 12.07 7.08 13.58
C VAL A 301 10.93 6.12 13.89
N GLY A 302 10.91 4.99 13.22
CA GLY A 302 9.87 3.99 13.38
C GLY A 302 10.42 2.58 13.33
N TYR A 303 9.72 1.70 14.01
CA TYR A 303 9.91 0.27 13.97
C TYR A 303 8.57 -0.41 13.77
N ASP A 304 8.54 -1.39 12.86
CA ASP A 304 7.40 -2.27 12.64
C ASP A 304 7.85 -3.71 12.54
N ARG A 305 7.11 -4.61 13.18
CA ARG A 305 7.19 -6.04 13.00
C ARG A 305 6.10 -6.47 12.03
N TYR A 306 6.47 -7.28 11.04
CA TYR A 306 5.59 -7.88 10.04
C TYR A 306 5.68 -9.39 10.16
N GLU A 307 4.53 -10.07 10.25
CA GLU A 307 4.41 -11.52 10.36
C GLU A 307 3.33 -11.98 9.38
N GLN A 308 3.64 -12.99 8.56
CA GLN A 308 2.70 -13.59 7.62
C GLN A 308 2.64 -15.09 7.86
N GLU A 309 1.43 -15.64 7.79
CA GLU A 309 1.15 -17.05 8.03
C GLU A 309 0.15 -17.59 6.99
N GLY A 310 0.31 -18.85 6.58
CA GLY A 310 -0.66 -19.56 5.76
C GLY A 310 -1.78 -20.13 6.60
N LYS A 311 -3.01 -20.14 6.06
CA LYS A 311 -4.20 -20.68 6.74
C LYS A 311 -4.68 -22.00 6.16
N ASP A 312 -4.19 -22.37 4.99
CA ASP A 312 -4.63 -23.56 4.25
C ASP A 312 -4.04 -24.87 4.79
N GLY A 313 -2.96 -24.81 5.60
CA GLY A 313 -2.23 -25.98 6.10
C GLY A 313 -1.56 -26.83 5.01
N LEU A 314 -1.54 -26.35 3.76
CA LEU A 314 -0.96 -27.04 2.60
C LEU A 314 0.42 -26.50 2.28
N THR A 315 0.58 -25.19 2.42
CA THR A 315 1.82 -24.46 2.14
C THR A 315 2.74 -24.51 3.36
N ASN A 316 4.01 -24.75 3.13
CA ASN A 316 5.01 -24.77 4.22
C ASN A 316 5.13 -23.39 4.86
N ASP A 317 4.96 -23.28 6.17
CA ASP A 317 5.05 -22.02 6.93
C ASP A 317 6.37 -21.27 6.73
N ALA A 318 7.44 -21.99 6.40
CA ALA A 318 8.76 -21.38 6.18
C ALA A 318 8.86 -20.49 4.94
N VAL A 319 7.87 -20.51 4.04
CA VAL A 319 7.85 -19.64 2.85
C VAL A 319 7.24 -18.26 3.14
N TYR A 320 6.47 -18.16 4.23
CA TYR A 320 5.84 -16.89 4.61
C TYR A 320 6.85 -15.98 5.29
N PRO A 321 7.01 -14.73 4.82
CA PRO A 321 8.02 -13.83 5.34
C PRO A 321 7.65 -13.27 6.71
N THR A 322 8.67 -13.10 7.54
CA THR A 322 8.65 -12.23 8.71
C THR A 322 9.70 -11.13 8.51
N ALA A 323 9.41 -9.90 8.93
CA ALA A 323 10.35 -8.80 8.76
C ALA A 323 10.31 -7.82 9.94
N ASP A 324 11.48 -7.27 10.24
CA ASP A 324 11.66 -6.12 11.09
C ASP A 324 11.97 -4.90 10.22
N VAL A 325 11.10 -3.90 10.24
CA VAL A 325 11.19 -2.73 9.38
C VAL A 325 11.55 -1.50 10.20
N TYR A 326 12.70 -0.91 9.91
CA TYR A 326 13.16 0.33 10.53
C TYR A 326 13.00 1.48 9.54
N THR A 327 12.42 2.58 9.98
CA THR A 327 12.24 3.77 9.16
C THR A 327 12.84 4.99 9.83
N ALA A 328 13.45 5.88 9.04
CA ALA A 328 13.87 7.20 9.50
C ALA A 328 13.44 8.24 8.46
N GLY A 329 13.00 9.40 8.92
CA GLY A 329 12.53 10.47 8.06
C GLY A 329 12.90 11.85 8.58
N VAL A 330 13.13 12.76 7.64
CA VAL A 330 13.32 14.19 7.90
C VAL A 330 12.35 14.97 7.02
N ARG A 331 11.65 15.94 7.60
CA ARG A 331 10.80 16.86 6.85
C ARG A 331 11.22 18.29 7.16
N VAL A 332 11.30 19.09 6.10
CA VAL A 332 11.65 20.50 6.16
C VAL A 332 10.50 21.30 5.54
N TRP A 333 10.04 22.35 6.22
CA TRP A 333 9.11 23.33 5.67
C TRP A 333 9.88 24.61 5.33
N LEU A 334 9.73 25.06 4.10
CA LEU A 334 10.37 26.26 3.54
C LEU A 334 9.46 27.47 3.69
#